data_03c787019bbb2dfe9073b0e3d36b5f64
#
_entry.id   03c787019bbb2dfe9073b0e3d36b5f64
#
_cell.length_a   1.000
_cell.length_b   1.000
_cell.length_c   1.000
_cell.angle_alpha   90.00
_cell.angle_beta   90.00
_cell.angle_gamma   90.00
#
_symmetry.space_group_name_H-M   'P 1'
#
loop_
_entity.id
_entity.type
_entity.pdbx_description
1 polymer ?
#
loop_
_entity_poly.entity_id
_entity_poly.type
_entity_poly.pdbx_seq_one_letter_code
_entity_poly.pdbx_strand_id
1 'polypeptide(L)'
;MLNALIIAVALATATYLAFSKRLANSSAWKATVTPLASIMGSGFLVSAPLLGGIVGNLALVCMACLLALAFGVGSAIRFNIRHFEPIENDLGTAQTVAFLSRIVLAGAYFISVTYYLQLLAAFVLNAAGIENPLAANLITTSLLLTIGAIGMWRGLGMLENLEKYAIALNLGMIAALLVGLLAFNANLLATSSWALPDISSTIDLHDLRVLLGLLIVVQGFETSRYLGDQHPADERIATMRSAQLISAAIYLVFIGLATVLFHDGMGSDVTAIVEMTLPVAVVLPVLLSVAAIGSQFSAAVADTEGASGLIEDITRRKLPVRYAYLLILLVTVALTWETDVNGIIAYASRAFALFYMLQCSVAFLVCWQSTDLPRRRVRLATFGCLSLVCLLVFALGLPSE
;
A
#
# COMPACT_ATOMS: atom_id res chain seq x y z
N MET A 1 -27.98 13.03 -12.09
CA MET A 1 -28.10 11.55 -12.19
C MET A 1 -26.78 10.86 -11.82
N LEU A 2 -25.62 11.24 -12.39
CA LEU A 2 -24.33 10.59 -12.12
C LEU A 2 -23.93 10.63 -10.64
N ASN A 3 -24.04 11.78 -9.95
CA ASN A 3 -23.74 11.88 -8.51
C ASN A 3 -24.56 10.87 -7.65
N ALA A 4 -25.85 10.72 -7.97
CA ALA A 4 -26.70 9.77 -7.24
C ALA A 4 -26.29 8.31 -7.50
N LEU A 5 -25.89 7.97 -8.74
CA LEU A 5 -25.36 6.65 -9.09
C LEU A 5 -24.07 6.35 -8.31
N ILE A 6 -23.12 7.30 -8.28
CA ILE A 6 -21.85 7.18 -7.58
C ILE A 6 -22.08 6.94 -6.09
N ILE A 7 -22.94 7.73 -5.44
CA ILE A 7 -23.29 7.56 -4.02
C ILE A 7 -23.95 6.19 -3.80
N ALA A 8 -24.89 5.80 -4.66
CA ALA A 8 -25.57 4.51 -4.54
C ALA A 8 -24.59 3.33 -4.66
N VAL A 9 -23.63 3.38 -5.60
CA VAL A 9 -22.58 2.35 -5.75
C VAL A 9 -21.68 2.32 -4.53
N ALA A 10 -21.23 3.48 -4.04
CA ALA A 10 -20.40 3.56 -2.84
C ALA A 10 -21.09 2.90 -1.63
N LEU A 11 -22.32 3.32 -1.34
CA LEU A 11 -23.09 2.81 -0.21
C LEU A 11 -23.46 1.34 -0.36
N ALA A 12 -23.91 0.91 -1.55
CA ALA A 12 -24.28 -0.48 -1.80
C ALA A 12 -23.08 -1.41 -1.62
N THR A 13 -21.91 -1.05 -2.20
CA THR A 13 -20.69 -1.84 -2.10
C THR A 13 -20.17 -1.86 -0.66
N ALA A 14 -20.06 -0.70 -0.01
CA ALA A 14 -19.60 -0.62 1.38
C ALA A 14 -20.54 -1.40 2.33
N THR A 15 -21.85 -1.26 2.18
CA THR A 15 -22.84 -2.00 2.98
C THR A 15 -22.73 -3.51 2.74
N TYR A 16 -22.62 -3.94 1.50
CA TYR A 16 -22.44 -5.34 1.16
C TYR A 16 -21.17 -5.92 1.78
N LEU A 17 -20.04 -5.23 1.66
CA LEU A 17 -18.76 -5.68 2.22
C LEU A 17 -18.77 -5.70 3.76
N ALA A 18 -19.38 -4.70 4.40
CA ALA A 18 -19.42 -4.59 5.85
C ALA A 18 -20.36 -5.60 6.52
N PHE A 19 -21.53 -5.88 5.91
CA PHE A 19 -22.63 -6.60 6.56
C PHE A 19 -23.00 -7.94 5.92
N SER A 20 -22.37 -8.35 4.81
CA SER A 20 -22.64 -9.63 4.17
C SER A 20 -22.21 -10.80 5.06
N LYS A 21 -23.19 -11.57 5.57
CA LYS A 21 -22.93 -12.80 6.33
C LYS A 21 -22.14 -13.84 5.51
N ARG A 22 -22.33 -13.85 4.18
CA ARG A 22 -21.60 -14.76 3.28
C ARG A 22 -20.11 -14.47 3.29
N LEU A 23 -19.73 -13.18 3.22
CA LEU A 23 -18.33 -12.75 3.26
C LEU A 23 -17.75 -12.92 4.67
N ALA A 24 -18.50 -12.54 5.71
CA ALA A 24 -18.07 -12.67 7.10
C ALA A 24 -17.78 -14.12 7.51
N ASN A 25 -18.43 -15.10 6.90
CA ASN A 25 -18.23 -16.53 7.18
C ASN A 25 -17.23 -17.20 6.23
N SER A 26 -16.70 -16.51 5.22
CA SER A 26 -15.74 -17.06 4.26
C SER A 26 -14.31 -16.86 4.76
N SER A 27 -13.62 -17.98 5.09
CA SER A 27 -12.18 -17.96 5.43
C SER A 27 -11.36 -17.35 4.30
N ALA A 28 -11.58 -17.81 3.07
CA ALA A 28 -10.88 -17.30 1.89
C ALA A 28 -11.10 -15.81 1.67
N TRP A 29 -12.29 -15.26 1.96
CA TRP A 29 -12.51 -13.82 1.87
C TRP A 29 -11.73 -13.06 2.94
N LYS A 30 -11.75 -13.49 4.19
CA LYS A 30 -10.99 -12.88 5.29
C LYS A 30 -9.49 -12.86 4.96
N ALA A 31 -8.95 -13.99 4.50
CA ALA A 31 -7.55 -14.09 4.10
C ALA A 31 -7.20 -13.28 2.82
N THR A 32 -8.19 -12.94 1.97
CA THR A 32 -7.98 -12.11 0.77
C THR A 32 -8.11 -10.62 1.10
N VAL A 33 -9.08 -10.25 1.94
CA VAL A 33 -9.41 -8.83 2.17
C VAL A 33 -8.29 -8.09 2.90
N THR A 34 -7.58 -8.74 3.82
CA THR A 34 -6.47 -8.11 4.55
C THR A 34 -5.35 -7.64 3.61
N PRO A 35 -4.71 -8.49 2.78
CA PRO A 35 -3.70 -8.03 1.84
C PRO A 35 -4.29 -7.11 0.76
N LEU A 36 -5.53 -7.32 0.32
CA LEU A 36 -6.19 -6.46 -0.65
C LEU A 36 -6.39 -5.04 -0.09
N ALA A 37 -6.86 -4.93 1.14
CA ALA A 37 -7.06 -3.66 1.81
C ALA A 37 -5.74 -2.92 2.04
N SER A 38 -4.68 -3.64 2.41
CA SER A 38 -3.36 -3.07 2.58
C SER A 38 -2.81 -2.51 1.26
N ILE A 39 -2.90 -3.27 0.16
CA ILE A 39 -2.50 -2.80 -1.18
C ILE A 39 -3.33 -1.58 -1.60
N MET A 40 -4.65 -1.62 -1.43
CA MET A 40 -5.56 -0.56 -1.89
C MET A 40 -5.60 0.64 -0.93
N GLY A 41 -5.16 0.47 0.31
CA GLY A 41 -5.13 1.53 1.32
C GLY A 41 -3.90 2.42 1.23
N SER A 42 -2.75 1.84 0.91
CA SER A 42 -1.45 2.49 1.05
C SER A 42 -1.19 3.63 0.05
N GLY A 43 -1.58 3.47 -1.20
CA GLY A 43 -1.17 4.42 -2.23
C GLY A 43 -2.11 4.54 -3.42
N PHE A 44 -3.28 3.89 -3.37
CA PHE A 44 -4.18 3.85 -4.53
C PHE A 44 -4.54 5.24 -5.04
N LEU A 45 -5.00 6.13 -4.17
CA LEU A 45 -5.48 7.45 -4.57
C LEU A 45 -4.37 8.37 -5.09
N VAL A 46 -3.17 8.27 -4.51
CA VAL A 46 -2.03 9.11 -4.90
C VAL A 46 -1.36 8.62 -6.20
N SER A 47 -1.63 7.38 -6.62
CA SER A 47 -0.92 6.78 -7.76
C SER A 47 -1.20 7.47 -9.09
N ALA A 48 -2.44 7.89 -9.37
CA ALA A 48 -2.79 8.54 -10.63
C ALA A 48 -2.16 9.95 -10.76
N PRO A 49 -2.33 10.87 -9.79
CA PRO A 49 -1.72 12.19 -9.90
C PRO A 49 -0.19 12.13 -9.94
N LEU A 50 0.45 11.31 -9.09
CA LEU A 50 1.90 11.18 -9.09
C LEU A 50 2.44 10.63 -10.42
N LEU A 51 1.86 9.53 -10.93
CA LEU A 51 2.29 8.99 -12.22
C LEU A 51 1.97 9.93 -13.38
N GLY A 52 0.82 10.61 -13.34
CA GLY A 52 0.45 11.61 -14.34
C GLY A 52 1.45 12.78 -14.39
N GLY A 53 1.88 13.26 -13.23
CA GLY A 53 2.87 14.33 -13.12
C GLY A 53 4.29 13.93 -13.54
N ILE A 54 4.70 12.67 -13.28
CA ILE A 54 6.07 12.20 -13.57
C ILE A 54 6.21 11.76 -15.04
N VAL A 55 5.27 10.95 -15.55
CA VAL A 55 5.42 10.26 -16.84
C VAL A 55 4.26 10.48 -17.81
N GLY A 56 3.30 11.32 -17.47
CA GLY A 56 2.18 11.68 -18.33
C GLY A 56 1.42 10.45 -18.85
N ASN A 57 1.22 10.37 -20.14
CA ASN A 57 0.46 9.28 -20.78
C ASN A 57 1.11 7.88 -20.66
N LEU A 58 2.38 7.79 -20.21
CA LEU A 58 3.05 6.52 -19.92
C LEU A 58 2.66 5.94 -18.55
N ALA A 59 1.85 6.63 -17.75
CA ALA A 59 1.45 6.22 -16.40
C ALA A 59 0.91 4.79 -16.33
N LEU A 60 0.08 4.38 -17.31
CA LEU A 60 -0.46 3.03 -17.37
C LEU A 60 0.63 1.96 -17.52
N VAL A 61 1.62 2.20 -18.37
CA VAL A 61 2.73 1.28 -18.60
C VAL A 61 3.61 1.21 -17.36
N CYS A 62 3.93 2.35 -16.76
CA CYS A 62 4.73 2.42 -15.53
C CYS A 62 4.02 1.72 -14.36
N MET A 63 2.70 1.92 -14.19
CA MET A 63 1.93 1.18 -13.21
C MET A 63 1.96 -0.33 -13.47
N ALA A 64 1.81 -0.77 -14.72
CA ALA A 64 1.91 -2.18 -15.06
C ALA A 64 3.28 -2.79 -14.69
N CYS A 65 4.38 -2.04 -14.88
CA CYS A 65 5.72 -2.45 -14.48
C CYS A 65 5.85 -2.57 -12.94
N LEU A 66 5.34 -1.60 -12.18
CA LEU A 66 5.33 -1.65 -10.71
C LEU A 66 4.52 -2.85 -10.19
N LEU A 67 3.34 -3.09 -10.76
CA LEU A 67 2.49 -4.23 -10.40
C LEU A 67 3.14 -5.57 -10.78
N ALA A 68 3.83 -5.65 -11.92
CA ALA A 68 4.58 -6.85 -12.32
C ALA A 68 5.73 -7.14 -11.35
N LEU A 69 6.46 -6.10 -10.91
CA LEU A 69 7.49 -6.23 -9.88
C LEU A 69 6.89 -6.72 -8.56
N ALA A 70 5.81 -6.09 -8.08
CA ALA A 70 5.11 -6.50 -6.86
C ALA A 70 4.60 -7.94 -6.94
N PHE A 71 4.05 -8.37 -8.08
CA PHE A 71 3.60 -9.75 -8.28
C PHE A 71 4.76 -10.75 -8.28
N GLY A 72 5.91 -10.35 -8.87
CA GLY A 72 7.15 -11.12 -8.84
C GLY A 72 7.66 -11.31 -7.40
N VAL A 73 7.79 -10.22 -6.63
CA VAL A 73 8.16 -10.26 -5.21
C VAL A 73 7.17 -11.11 -4.42
N GLY A 74 5.87 -10.96 -4.65
CA GLY A 74 4.85 -11.80 -4.07
C GLY A 74 5.05 -13.29 -4.37
N SER A 75 5.60 -13.64 -5.54
CA SER A 75 5.93 -15.03 -5.85
C SER A 75 7.04 -15.60 -4.96
N ALA A 76 8.03 -14.78 -4.58
CA ALA A 76 9.07 -15.16 -3.63
C ALA A 76 8.51 -15.33 -2.22
N ILE A 77 7.62 -14.43 -1.76
CA ILE A 77 6.98 -14.55 -0.45
C ILE A 77 6.07 -15.79 -0.40
N ARG A 78 5.28 -16.06 -1.45
CA ARG A 78 4.49 -17.31 -1.56
C ARG A 78 5.37 -18.56 -1.53
N PHE A 79 6.57 -18.50 -2.13
CA PHE A 79 7.54 -19.57 -2.06
C PHE A 79 8.06 -19.73 -0.62
N ASN A 80 8.35 -18.65 0.08
CA ASN A 80 8.79 -18.66 1.48
C ASN A 80 7.72 -19.24 2.41
N ILE A 81 6.44 -18.89 2.23
CA ILE A 81 5.34 -19.49 3.00
C ILE A 81 5.33 -21.01 2.84
N ARG A 82 5.56 -21.53 1.65
CA ARG A 82 5.51 -22.97 1.39
C ARG A 82 6.77 -23.73 1.81
N HIS A 83 7.95 -23.13 1.59
CA HIS A 83 9.22 -23.88 1.69
C HIS A 83 10.14 -23.39 2.80
N PHE A 84 10.01 -22.16 3.26
CA PHE A 84 10.83 -21.61 4.34
C PHE A 84 10.15 -21.71 5.71
N GLU A 85 8.86 -21.40 5.84
CA GLU A 85 8.16 -21.46 7.13
C GLU A 85 8.29 -22.83 7.84
N PRO A 86 8.22 -23.99 7.14
CA PRO A 86 8.41 -25.29 7.81
C PRO A 86 9.79 -25.49 8.45
N ILE A 87 10.80 -24.75 7.99
CA ILE A 87 12.20 -24.83 8.48
C ILE A 87 12.64 -23.54 9.17
N GLU A 88 11.72 -22.66 9.50
CA GLU A 88 12.04 -21.33 10.05
C GLU A 88 12.80 -21.39 11.38
N ASN A 89 12.56 -22.41 12.17
CA ASN A 89 13.21 -22.62 13.48
C ASN A 89 14.56 -23.36 13.41
N ASP A 90 14.98 -23.80 12.22
CA ASP A 90 16.29 -24.41 12.03
C ASP A 90 17.41 -23.35 12.14
N LEU A 91 18.65 -23.81 12.10
CA LEU A 91 19.83 -22.94 12.07
C LEU A 91 20.39 -22.90 10.65
N GLY A 92 20.63 -21.69 10.13
CA GLY A 92 21.22 -21.55 8.79
C GLY A 92 21.22 -20.12 8.25
N THR A 93 21.83 -19.96 7.08
CA THR A 93 21.95 -18.64 6.42
C THR A 93 20.58 -18.06 6.04
N ALA A 94 19.66 -18.90 5.56
CA ALA A 94 18.31 -18.46 5.20
C ALA A 94 17.55 -17.92 6.43
N GLN A 95 17.68 -18.55 7.59
CA GLN A 95 17.08 -18.12 8.86
C GLN A 95 17.68 -16.80 9.36
N THR A 96 19.00 -16.62 9.20
CA THR A 96 19.65 -15.35 9.55
C THR A 96 19.15 -14.21 8.67
N VAL A 97 19.04 -14.42 7.36
CA VAL A 97 18.50 -13.41 6.42
C VAL A 97 17.03 -13.14 6.71
N ALA A 98 16.22 -14.16 7.01
CA ALA A 98 14.84 -14.01 7.41
C ALA A 98 14.67 -13.21 8.71
N PHE A 99 15.53 -13.44 9.70
CA PHE A 99 15.55 -12.64 10.94
C PHE A 99 15.88 -11.17 10.66
N LEU A 100 16.89 -10.90 9.82
CA LEU A 100 17.21 -9.54 9.38
C LEU A 100 16.01 -8.88 8.66
N SER A 101 15.29 -9.64 7.83
CA SER A 101 14.12 -9.11 7.13
C SER A 101 12.99 -8.69 8.08
N ARG A 102 12.82 -9.38 9.24
CA ARG A 102 11.84 -8.95 10.27
C ARG A 102 12.25 -7.64 10.92
N ILE A 103 13.53 -7.44 11.20
CA ILE A 103 14.04 -6.17 11.75
C ILE A 103 13.79 -5.04 10.76
N VAL A 104 14.11 -5.26 9.48
CA VAL A 104 13.87 -4.26 8.41
C VAL A 104 12.39 -3.96 8.26
N LEU A 105 11.51 -4.97 8.32
CA LEU A 105 10.07 -4.78 8.24
C LEU A 105 9.52 -3.96 9.41
N ALA A 106 10.00 -4.22 10.64
CA ALA A 106 9.62 -3.40 11.80
C ALA A 106 9.98 -1.92 11.60
N GLY A 107 11.19 -1.65 11.07
CA GLY A 107 11.60 -0.30 10.68
C GLY A 107 10.76 0.30 9.54
N ALA A 108 10.41 -0.51 8.52
CA ALA A 108 9.56 -0.10 7.43
C ALA A 108 8.15 0.30 7.93
N TYR A 109 7.60 -0.42 8.89
CA TYR A 109 6.32 -0.06 9.50
C TYR A 109 6.36 1.27 10.27
N PHE A 110 7.48 1.66 10.89
CA PHE A 110 7.59 2.99 11.50
C PHE A 110 7.48 4.10 10.45
N ILE A 111 8.12 3.89 9.30
CA ILE A 111 8.09 4.84 8.20
C ILE A 111 6.68 4.88 7.57
N SER A 112 6.04 3.72 7.36
CA SER A 112 4.69 3.67 6.77
C SER A 112 3.61 4.25 7.68
N VAL A 113 3.69 4.06 9.01
CA VAL A 113 2.79 4.72 9.96
C VAL A 113 2.88 6.24 9.86
N THR A 114 4.11 6.77 9.77
CA THR A 114 4.32 8.21 9.56
C THR A 114 3.73 8.67 8.24
N TYR A 115 4.01 7.95 7.15
CA TYR A 115 3.46 8.22 5.82
C TYR A 115 1.93 8.27 5.83
N TYR A 116 1.27 7.26 6.38
CA TYR A 116 -0.19 7.22 6.40
C TYR A 116 -0.81 8.39 7.16
N LEU A 117 -0.25 8.76 8.29
CA LEU A 117 -0.79 9.86 9.08
C LEU A 117 -0.45 11.24 8.52
N GLN A 118 0.69 11.42 7.87
CA GLN A 118 0.98 12.64 7.11
C GLN A 118 0.05 12.78 5.90
N LEU A 119 -0.20 11.68 5.18
CA LEU A 119 -1.13 11.66 4.06
C LEU A 119 -2.57 11.95 4.53
N LEU A 120 -2.99 11.35 5.65
CA LEU A 120 -4.28 11.68 6.27
C LEU A 120 -4.39 13.17 6.58
N ALA A 121 -3.36 13.76 7.21
CA ALA A 121 -3.33 15.18 7.54
C ALA A 121 -3.41 16.05 6.28
N ALA A 122 -2.73 15.67 5.18
CA ALA A 122 -2.81 16.35 3.91
C ALA A 122 -4.25 16.36 3.35
N PHE A 123 -4.95 15.22 3.36
CA PHE A 123 -6.36 15.15 2.94
C PHE A 123 -7.30 15.96 3.83
N VAL A 124 -7.08 15.98 5.16
CA VAL A 124 -7.88 16.80 6.09
C VAL A 124 -7.69 18.28 5.80
N LEU A 125 -6.45 18.73 5.63
CA LEU A 125 -6.13 20.13 5.36
C LEU A 125 -6.61 20.57 3.98
N ASN A 126 -6.44 19.72 2.96
CA ASN A 126 -6.97 19.97 1.62
C ASN A 126 -8.51 20.14 1.66
N ALA A 127 -9.24 19.27 2.37
CA ALA A 127 -10.69 19.39 2.53
C ALA A 127 -11.11 20.66 3.30
N ALA A 128 -10.23 21.22 4.13
CA ALA A 128 -10.46 22.48 4.85
C ALA A 128 -9.98 23.72 4.07
N GLY A 129 -9.32 23.54 2.92
CA GLY A 129 -8.72 24.63 2.14
C GLY A 129 -7.54 25.30 2.85
N ILE A 130 -6.78 24.55 3.66
CA ILE A 130 -5.67 25.07 4.47
C ILE A 130 -4.35 24.50 3.93
N GLU A 131 -3.47 25.38 3.52
CA GLU A 131 -2.08 25.04 3.15
C GLU A 131 -1.13 25.46 4.27
N ASN A 132 -0.88 24.54 5.20
CA ASN A 132 -0.01 24.82 6.33
C ASN A 132 0.77 23.56 6.78
N PRO A 133 2.07 23.45 6.47
CA PRO A 133 2.90 22.31 6.84
C PRO A 133 2.97 22.08 8.37
N LEU A 134 3.00 23.17 9.17
CA LEU A 134 3.01 23.05 10.62
C LEU A 134 1.70 22.42 11.14
N ALA A 135 0.54 22.79 10.55
CA ALA A 135 -0.73 22.18 10.90
C ALA A 135 -0.76 20.68 10.55
N ALA A 136 -0.18 20.28 9.40
CA ALA A 136 -0.04 18.87 9.01
C ALA A 136 0.77 18.09 10.06
N ASN A 137 1.93 18.58 10.46
CA ASN A 137 2.78 17.93 11.46
C ASN A 137 2.10 17.87 12.85
N LEU A 138 1.34 18.89 13.25
CA LEU A 138 0.59 18.89 14.51
C LEU A 138 -0.56 17.88 14.49
N ILE A 139 -1.32 17.79 13.38
CA ILE A 139 -2.37 16.77 13.21
C ILE A 139 -1.77 15.39 13.29
N THR A 140 -0.71 15.12 12.50
CA THR A 140 0.00 13.84 12.49
C THR A 140 0.51 13.47 13.89
N THR A 141 1.18 14.39 14.59
CA THR A 141 1.68 14.16 15.94
C THR A 141 0.56 13.87 16.93
N SER A 142 -0.57 14.61 16.85
CA SER A 142 -1.73 14.37 17.72
C SER A 142 -2.34 12.99 17.53
N LEU A 143 -2.42 12.52 16.27
CA LEU A 143 -2.88 11.17 15.94
C LEU A 143 -1.91 10.10 16.44
N LEU A 144 -0.59 10.29 16.26
CA LEU A 144 0.45 9.41 16.78
C LEU A 144 0.39 9.28 18.30
N LEU A 145 0.25 10.40 19.01
CA LEU A 145 0.09 10.42 20.47
C LEU A 145 -1.17 9.65 20.88
N THR A 146 -2.27 9.82 20.17
CA THR A 146 -3.54 9.14 20.47
C THR A 146 -3.41 7.63 20.26
N ILE A 147 -2.89 7.18 19.10
CA ILE A 147 -2.67 5.76 18.79
C ILE A 147 -1.68 5.15 19.79
N GLY A 148 -0.56 5.83 20.04
CA GLY A 148 0.44 5.37 20.99
C GLY A 148 -0.10 5.25 22.42
N ALA A 149 -0.87 6.23 22.90
CA ALA A 149 -1.50 6.19 24.22
C ALA A 149 -2.50 5.04 24.35
N ILE A 150 -3.36 4.83 23.35
CA ILE A 150 -4.32 3.71 23.33
C ILE A 150 -3.56 2.39 23.30
N GLY A 151 -2.55 2.26 22.44
CA GLY A 151 -1.71 1.05 22.32
C GLY A 151 -1.02 0.70 23.63
N MET A 152 -0.41 1.68 24.31
CA MET A 152 0.25 1.46 25.61
C MET A 152 -0.69 1.09 26.74
N TRP A 153 -1.94 1.56 26.72
CA TRP A 153 -2.88 1.36 27.83
C TRP A 153 -3.76 0.14 27.65
N ARG A 154 -4.37 -0.05 26.45
CA ARG A 154 -5.36 -1.09 26.18
C ARG A 154 -5.02 -2.03 25.03
N GLY A 155 -3.92 -1.75 24.30
CA GLY A 155 -3.66 -2.37 23.01
C GLY A 155 -4.56 -1.80 21.91
N LEU A 156 -4.25 -2.11 20.67
CA LEU A 156 -5.01 -1.60 19.50
C LEU A 156 -6.14 -2.53 19.04
N GLY A 157 -6.25 -3.75 19.57
CA GLY A 157 -7.25 -4.73 19.14
C GLY A 157 -8.71 -4.24 19.24
N MET A 158 -9.01 -3.24 20.09
CA MET A 158 -10.34 -2.61 20.09
C MET A 158 -10.63 -1.81 18.79
N LEU A 159 -9.60 -1.46 18.03
CA LEU A 159 -9.73 -0.71 16.76
C LEU A 159 -9.93 -1.64 15.55
N GLU A 160 -9.72 -2.96 15.69
CA GLU A 160 -9.93 -3.95 14.61
C GLU A 160 -11.35 -3.88 14.01
N ASN A 161 -12.37 -3.63 14.84
CA ASN A 161 -13.73 -3.46 14.35
C ASN A 161 -13.89 -2.21 13.46
N LEU A 162 -13.15 -1.13 13.75
CA LEU A 162 -13.14 0.08 12.92
C LEU A 162 -12.45 -0.19 11.58
N GLU A 163 -11.38 -0.98 11.59
CA GLU A 163 -10.65 -1.38 10.38
C GLU A 163 -11.57 -2.04 9.35
N LYS A 164 -12.41 -2.99 9.76
CA LYS A 164 -13.38 -3.64 8.87
C LYS A 164 -14.29 -2.62 8.14
N TYR A 165 -14.80 -1.63 8.86
CA TYR A 165 -15.67 -0.62 8.26
C TYR A 165 -14.90 0.36 7.38
N ALA A 166 -13.68 0.73 7.77
CA ALA A 166 -12.80 1.56 6.97
C ALA A 166 -12.43 0.88 5.63
N ILE A 167 -12.11 -0.42 5.67
CA ILE A 167 -11.86 -1.22 4.47
C ILE A 167 -13.09 -1.27 3.55
N ALA A 168 -14.26 -1.55 4.11
CA ALA A 168 -15.50 -1.62 3.35
C ALA A 168 -15.85 -0.27 2.70
N LEU A 169 -15.65 0.83 3.43
CA LEU A 169 -15.83 2.19 2.93
C LEU A 169 -14.85 2.50 1.79
N ASN A 170 -13.55 2.20 1.99
CA ASN A 170 -12.53 2.44 0.98
C ASN A 170 -12.79 1.67 -0.31
N LEU A 171 -13.06 0.37 -0.24
CA LEU A 171 -13.40 -0.45 -1.41
C LEU A 171 -14.71 -0.01 -2.07
N GLY A 172 -15.69 0.43 -1.29
CA GLY A 172 -16.95 1.01 -1.80
C GLY A 172 -16.70 2.31 -2.57
N MET A 173 -15.83 3.17 -2.04
CA MET A 173 -15.44 4.40 -2.71
C MET A 173 -14.64 4.12 -4.00
N ILE A 174 -13.71 3.15 -3.97
CA ILE A 174 -12.96 2.74 -5.18
C ILE A 174 -13.92 2.26 -6.27
N ALA A 175 -14.91 1.43 -5.93
CA ALA A 175 -15.93 1.00 -6.88
C ALA A 175 -16.73 2.19 -7.46
N ALA A 176 -17.11 3.14 -6.62
CA ALA A 176 -17.82 4.36 -7.03
C ALA A 176 -16.97 5.26 -7.92
N LEU A 177 -15.68 5.43 -7.60
CA LEU A 177 -14.72 6.16 -8.42
C LEU A 177 -14.58 5.54 -9.81
N LEU A 178 -14.39 4.22 -9.88
CA LEU A 178 -14.27 3.51 -11.16
C LEU A 178 -15.55 3.64 -12.02
N VAL A 179 -16.73 3.55 -11.41
CA VAL A 179 -18.01 3.76 -12.11
C VAL A 179 -18.13 5.21 -12.58
N GLY A 180 -17.74 6.19 -11.78
CA GLY A 180 -17.71 7.60 -12.17
C GLY A 180 -16.81 7.86 -13.36
N LEU A 181 -15.56 7.37 -13.29
CA LEU A 181 -14.57 7.49 -14.36
C LEU A 181 -15.02 6.77 -15.64
N LEU A 182 -15.60 5.57 -15.52
CA LEU A 182 -16.12 4.82 -16.65
C LEU A 182 -17.27 5.60 -17.34
N ALA A 183 -18.22 6.14 -16.57
CA ALA A 183 -19.32 6.95 -17.10
C ALA A 183 -18.80 8.23 -17.76
N PHE A 184 -17.80 8.87 -17.19
CA PHE A 184 -17.15 10.06 -17.77
C PHE A 184 -16.49 9.73 -19.10
N ASN A 185 -15.67 8.70 -19.19
CA ASN A 185 -15.04 8.27 -20.44
C ASN A 185 -16.09 7.86 -21.49
N ALA A 186 -17.14 7.12 -21.09
CA ALA A 186 -18.23 6.77 -22.00
C ALA A 186 -18.94 8.00 -22.58
N ASN A 187 -19.13 9.05 -21.77
CA ASN A 187 -19.70 10.30 -22.24
C ASN A 187 -18.78 11.03 -23.23
N LEU A 188 -17.48 11.09 -22.95
CA LEU A 188 -16.47 11.65 -23.86
C LEU A 188 -16.45 10.91 -25.22
N LEU A 189 -16.54 9.58 -25.19
CA LEU A 189 -16.63 8.77 -26.41
C LEU A 189 -17.93 9.04 -27.17
N ALA A 190 -19.07 9.13 -26.48
CA ALA A 190 -20.37 9.41 -27.11
C ALA A 190 -20.45 10.81 -27.77
N THR A 191 -19.69 11.77 -27.19
CA THR A 191 -19.62 13.14 -27.73
C THR A 191 -18.46 13.35 -28.71
N SER A 192 -17.72 12.30 -29.05
CA SER A 192 -16.51 12.34 -29.91
C SER A 192 -15.44 13.32 -29.39
N SER A 193 -15.41 13.60 -28.09
CA SER A 193 -14.47 14.51 -27.45
C SER A 193 -13.40 13.76 -26.62
N TRP A 194 -13.40 12.43 -26.70
CA TRP A 194 -12.38 11.62 -26.04
C TRP A 194 -11.04 11.76 -26.75
N ALA A 195 -10.04 12.29 -26.05
CA ALA A 195 -8.67 12.38 -26.54
C ALA A 195 -7.71 12.19 -25.36
N LEU A 196 -6.53 11.64 -25.63
CA LEU A 196 -5.45 11.70 -24.67
C LEU A 196 -4.95 13.14 -24.55
N PRO A 197 -4.62 13.61 -23.33
CA PRO A 197 -4.10 14.96 -23.14
C PRO A 197 -2.75 15.12 -23.85
N ASP A 198 -2.53 16.32 -24.37
CA ASP A 198 -1.25 16.71 -24.98
C ASP A 198 -0.28 17.18 -23.89
N ILE A 199 0.31 16.22 -23.22
CA ILE A 199 1.25 16.43 -22.09
C ILE A 199 2.58 15.74 -22.39
N SER A 200 3.67 16.25 -21.80
CA SER A 200 4.98 15.61 -21.89
C SER A 200 4.91 14.17 -21.38
N SER A 201 5.40 13.22 -22.16
CA SER A 201 5.33 11.79 -21.86
C SER A 201 6.69 11.13 -22.14
N THR A 202 7.75 11.74 -21.62
CA THR A 202 9.12 11.22 -21.70
C THR A 202 9.56 10.67 -20.36
N ILE A 203 10.46 9.71 -20.36
CA ILE A 203 11.07 9.16 -19.16
C ILE A 203 12.57 9.36 -19.26
N ASP A 204 13.12 10.12 -18.35
CA ASP A 204 14.56 10.24 -18.18
C ASP A 204 15.08 9.38 -17.00
N LEU A 205 16.36 9.52 -16.68
CA LEU A 205 16.96 8.76 -15.57
C LEU A 205 16.44 9.23 -14.19
N HIS A 206 16.09 10.51 -14.06
CA HIS A 206 15.52 11.07 -12.85
C HIS A 206 14.11 10.48 -12.62
N ASP A 207 13.25 10.54 -13.64
CA ASP A 207 11.89 9.98 -13.60
C ASP A 207 11.90 8.49 -13.25
N LEU A 208 12.83 7.71 -13.83
CA LEU A 208 13.00 6.31 -13.48
C LEU A 208 13.32 6.13 -11.99
N ARG A 209 14.14 6.96 -11.41
CA ARG A 209 14.48 6.91 -9.98
C ARG A 209 13.30 7.32 -9.10
N VAL A 210 12.50 8.30 -9.53
CA VAL A 210 11.25 8.68 -8.84
C VAL A 210 10.24 7.54 -8.92
N LEU A 211 10.07 6.89 -10.08
CA LEU A 211 9.23 5.70 -10.22
C LEU A 211 9.65 4.56 -9.27
N LEU A 212 10.95 4.34 -9.08
CA LEU A 212 11.44 3.38 -8.07
C LEU A 212 11.04 3.82 -6.65
N GLY A 213 10.98 5.13 -6.37
CA GLY A 213 10.49 5.70 -5.12
C GLY A 213 8.99 5.54 -4.88
N LEU A 214 8.21 5.08 -5.87
CA LEU A 214 6.77 4.84 -5.74
C LEU A 214 6.39 3.37 -5.46
N LEU A 215 7.35 2.48 -5.16
CA LEU A 215 7.05 1.07 -4.90
C LEU A 215 6.02 0.87 -3.77
N ILE A 216 5.97 1.78 -2.79
CA ILE A 216 5.02 1.70 -1.68
C ILE A 216 3.56 1.73 -2.13
N VAL A 217 3.24 2.33 -3.27
CA VAL A 217 1.84 2.42 -3.74
C VAL A 217 1.23 1.06 -4.11
N VAL A 218 2.06 0.04 -4.33
CA VAL A 218 1.63 -1.33 -4.70
C VAL A 218 2.04 -2.38 -3.64
N GLN A 219 2.53 -1.97 -2.47
CA GLN A 219 2.91 -2.82 -1.36
C GLN A 219 1.69 -3.25 -0.51
N GLY A 220 1.87 -4.16 0.45
CA GLY A 220 0.85 -4.60 1.40
C GLY A 220 0.46 -6.08 1.23
N PHE A 221 0.84 -6.72 0.13
CA PHE A 221 0.59 -8.13 -0.12
C PHE A 221 1.34 -9.06 0.84
N GLU A 222 2.44 -8.61 1.43
CA GLU A 222 3.26 -9.35 2.39
C GLU A 222 2.54 -9.65 3.71
N THR A 223 1.48 -8.90 4.03
CA THR A 223 0.64 -9.13 5.21
C THR A 223 0.09 -10.55 5.25
N SER A 224 -0.17 -11.16 4.08
CA SER A 224 -0.58 -12.58 3.99
C SER A 224 0.38 -13.54 4.69
N ARG A 225 1.67 -13.23 4.77
CA ARG A 225 2.65 -14.08 5.45
C ARG A 225 2.38 -14.16 6.96
N TYR A 226 1.91 -13.08 7.53
CA TYR A 226 1.70 -12.95 8.98
C TYR A 226 0.31 -13.40 9.46
N LEU A 227 -0.52 -13.94 8.56
CA LEU A 227 -1.80 -14.55 8.89
C LEU A 227 -1.71 -16.05 9.23
N GLY A 228 -0.51 -16.55 9.59
CA GLY A 228 -0.25 -17.98 9.80
C GLY A 228 -1.07 -18.61 10.92
N ASP A 229 -1.37 -17.87 11.99
CA ASP A 229 -2.16 -18.34 13.12
C ASP A 229 -3.65 -18.53 12.77
N GLN A 230 -4.15 -17.84 11.74
CA GLN A 230 -5.57 -17.82 11.37
C GLN A 230 -5.87 -18.64 10.11
N HIS A 231 -4.89 -18.78 9.20
CA HIS A 231 -5.08 -19.38 7.88
C HIS A 231 -3.93 -20.31 7.50
N PRO A 232 -4.21 -21.51 6.96
CA PRO A 232 -3.17 -22.44 6.52
C PRO A 232 -2.39 -21.91 5.31
N ALA A 233 -1.16 -22.39 5.15
CA ALA A 233 -0.22 -21.92 4.13
C ALA A 233 -0.79 -21.90 2.70
N ASP A 234 -1.49 -22.97 2.29
CA ASP A 234 -2.08 -23.06 0.94
C ASP A 234 -3.18 -22.01 0.72
N GLU A 235 -3.99 -21.72 1.73
CA GLU A 235 -5.00 -20.66 1.67
C GLU A 235 -4.35 -19.28 1.56
N ARG A 236 -3.35 -18.98 2.39
CA ARG A 236 -2.60 -17.72 2.35
C ARG A 236 -1.92 -17.49 1.00
N ILE A 237 -1.32 -18.53 0.41
CA ILE A 237 -0.70 -18.47 -0.92
C ILE A 237 -1.75 -18.15 -2.00
N ALA A 238 -2.89 -18.80 -1.97
CA ALA A 238 -3.96 -18.60 -2.95
C ALA A 238 -4.60 -17.21 -2.82
N THR A 239 -4.93 -16.80 -1.61
CA THR A 239 -5.60 -15.52 -1.31
C THR A 239 -4.69 -14.32 -1.54
N MET A 240 -3.40 -14.41 -1.20
CA MET A 240 -2.39 -13.42 -1.54
C MET A 240 -2.29 -13.20 -3.05
N ARG A 241 -2.24 -14.30 -3.82
CA ARG A 241 -2.23 -14.23 -5.29
C ARG A 241 -3.49 -13.55 -5.82
N SER A 242 -4.66 -13.90 -5.28
CA SER A 242 -5.94 -13.31 -5.66
C SER A 242 -5.98 -11.83 -5.34
N ALA A 243 -5.54 -11.41 -4.15
CA ALA A 243 -5.47 -10.01 -3.77
C ALA A 243 -4.59 -9.20 -4.72
N GLN A 244 -3.40 -9.70 -5.06
CA GLN A 244 -2.50 -9.05 -6.03
C GLN A 244 -3.10 -8.94 -7.44
N LEU A 245 -3.82 -9.96 -7.91
CA LEU A 245 -4.46 -9.90 -9.24
C LEU A 245 -5.67 -8.96 -9.26
N ILE A 246 -6.48 -8.96 -8.21
CA ILE A 246 -7.63 -8.06 -8.06
C ILE A 246 -7.14 -6.61 -7.99
N SER A 247 -6.16 -6.33 -7.13
CA SER A 247 -5.60 -4.98 -7.01
C SER A 247 -4.94 -4.53 -8.32
N ALA A 248 -4.20 -5.40 -9.00
CA ALA A 248 -3.59 -5.07 -10.29
C ALA A 248 -4.65 -4.69 -11.34
N ALA A 249 -5.75 -5.45 -11.44
CA ALA A 249 -6.85 -5.11 -12.33
C ALA A 249 -7.47 -3.74 -11.98
N ILE A 250 -7.71 -3.49 -10.69
CA ILE A 250 -8.27 -2.21 -10.22
C ILE A 250 -7.33 -1.04 -10.53
N TYR A 251 -6.03 -1.16 -10.24
CA TYR A 251 -5.05 -0.10 -10.55
C TYR A 251 -4.96 0.19 -12.05
N LEU A 252 -4.88 -0.84 -12.90
CA LEU A 252 -4.77 -0.65 -14.34
C LEU A 252 -6.04 0.00 -14.92
N VAL A 253 -7.22 -0.42 -14.47
CA VAL A 253 -8.48 0.21 -14.87
C VAL A 253 -8.54 1.65 -14.37
N PHE A 254 -8.16 1.91 -13.13
CA PHE A 254 -8.14 3.24 -12.55
C PHE A 254 -7.22 4.19 -13.33
N ILE A 255 -5.95 3.83 -13.48
CA ILE A 255 -4.97 4.66 -14.20
C ILE A 255 -5.39 4.87 -15.66
N GLY A 256 -5.83 3.80 -16.34
CA GLY A 256 -6.28 3.89 -17.72
C GLY A 256 -7.49 4.83 -17.91
N LEU A 257 -8.45 4.78 -17.00
CA LEU A 257 -9.62 5.69 -17.06
C LEU A 257 -9.27 7.12 -16.61
N ALA A 258 -8.31 7.27 -15.68
CA ALA A 258 -7.91 8.58 -15.16
C ALA A 258 -7.00 9.35 -16.12
N THR A 259 -6.33 8.68 -17.07
CA THR A 259 -5.37 9.31 -17.99
C THR A 259 -5.97 10.50 -18.76
N VAL A 260 -7.24 10.46 -19.11
CA VAL A 260 -7.93 11.57 -19.82
C VAL A 260 -8.07 12.84 -18.97
N LEU A 261 -7.83 12.76 -17.67
CA LEU A 261 -7.89 13.87 -16.73
C LEU A 261 -6.52 14.48 -16.45
N PHE A 262 -5.45 13.91 -16.99
CA PHE A 262 -4.09 14.43 -16.78
C PHE A 262 -3.91 15.76 -17.50
N HIS A 263 -3.15 16.65 -16.92
CA HIS A 263 -2.81 17.96 -17.48
C HIS A 263 -1.40 18.38 -17.06
N ASP A 264 -0.78 19.29 -17.82
CA ASP A 264 0.49 19.87 -17.44
C ASP A 264 0.39 20.60 -16.09
N GLY A 265 1.44 20.48 -15.29
CA GLY A 265 1.47 21.07 -13.94
C GLY A 265 0.82 20.22 -12.86
N MET A 266 0.44 18.95 -13.16
CA MET A 266 0.20 17.95 -12.11
C MET A 266 1.53 17.70 -11.41
N GLY A 267 1.76 18.43 -10.32
CA GLY A 267 2.99 18.31 -9.54
C GLY A 267 2.99 17.08 -8.63
N SER A 268 3.81 17.15 -7.60
CA SER A 268 3.93 16.13 -6.56
C SER A 268 2.82 16.19 -5.49
N ASP A 269 1.72 16.92 -5.74
CA ASP A 269 0.63 17.02 -4.77
C ASP A 269 -0.12 15.70 -4.62
N VAL A 270 0.05 15.07 -3.46
CA VAL A 270 -0.59 13.79 -3.11
C VAL A 270 -2.11 13.88 -2.99
N THR A 271 -2.67 15.08 -2.86
CA THR A 271 -4.13 15.32 -2.77
C THR A 271 -4.75 15.72 -4.10
N ALA A 272 -3.96 15.89 -5.16
CA ALA A 272 -4.41 16.33 -6.48
C ALA A 272 -5.55 15.47 -7.08
N ILE A 273 -5.69 14.21 -6.66
CA ILE A 273 -6.82 13.34 -7.05
C ILE A 273 -8.18 13.97 -6.73
N VAL A 274 -8.26 14.77 -5.68
CA VAL A 274 -9.51 15.43 -5.23
C VAL A 274 -9.97 16.42 -6.31
N GLU A 275 -9.08 17.32 -6.74
CA GLU A 275 -9.37 18.30 -7.79
C GLU A 275 -9.51 17.63 -9.17
N MET A 276 -8.64 16.66 -9.48
CA MET A 276 -8.64 15.93 -10.73
C MET A 276 -9.98 15.23 -11.01
N THR A 277 -10.71 14.81 -9.99
CA THR A 277 -11.99 14.11 -10.14
C THR A 277 -13.21 15.04 -10.16
N LEU A 278 -13.04 16.33 -9.90
CA LEU A 278 -14.13 17.31 -9.91
C LEU A 278 -14.90 17.37 -11.25
N PRO A 279 -14.23 17.34 -12.44
CA PRO A 279 -14.92 17.30 -13.73
C PRO A 279 -15.76 16.03 -13.94
N VAL A 280 -15.44 14.93 -13.27
CA VAL A 280 -16.17 13.67 -13.36
C VAL A 280 -17.49 13.77 -12.61
N ALA A 281 -17.44 14.19 -11.35
CA ALA A 281 -18.63 14.34 -10.51
C ALA A 281 -18.31 15.16 -9.24
N VAL A 282 -19.14 16.14 -8.93
CA VAL A 282 -18.95 17.05 -7.78
C VAL A 282 -18.92 16.33 -6.42
N VAL A 283 -19.50 15.12 -6.34
CA VAL A 283 -19.53 14.32 -5.12
C VAL A 283 -18.20 13.57 -4.86
N LEU A 284 -17.41 13.30 -5.89
CA LEU A 284 -16.17 12.51 -5.78
C LEU A 284 -15.13 13.13 -4.84
N PRO A 285 -14.81 14.42 -4.91
CA PRO A 285 -13.87 15.05 -3.99
C PRO A 285 -14.18 14.75 -2.51
N VAL A 286 -15.43 14.90 -2.11
CA VAL A 286 -15.85 14.64 -0.72
C VAL A 286 -15.74 13.15 -0.36
N LEU A 287 -16.22 12.27 -1.24
CA LEU A 287 -16.13 10.82 -1.01
C LEU A 287 -14.67 10.34 -0.93
N LEU A 288 -13.80 10.86 -1.80
CA LEU A 288 -12.39 10.51 -1.82
C LEU A 288 -11.68 10.98 -0.56
N SER A 289 -11.91 12.21 -0.12
CA SER A 289 -11.32 12.73 1.13
C SER A 289 -11.74 11.92 2.34
N VAL A 290 -13.04 11.62 2.50
CA VAL A 290 -13.55 10.82 3.62
C VAL A 290 -12.97 9.39 3.61
N ALA A 291 -12.91 8.76 2.45
CA ALA A 291 -12.36 7.41 2.33
C ALA A 291 -10.85 7.39 2.54
N ALA A 292 -10.12 8.38 2.02
CA ALA A 292 -8.68 8.53 2.26
C ALA A 292 -8.38 8.66 3.74
N ILE A 293 -9.05 9.57 4.44
CA ILE A 293 -8.87 9.77 5.90
C ILE A 293 -9.10 8.46 6.65
N GLY A 294 -10.21 7.76 6.37
CA GLY A 294 -10.54 6.50 7.02
C GLY A 294 -9.54 5.38 6.72
N SER A 295 -9.12 5.23 5.47
CA SER A 295 -8.18 4.17 5.06
C SER A 295 -6.77 4.41 5.58
N GLN A 296 -6.28 5.66 5.58
CA GLN A 296 -4.96 6.00 6.10
C GLN A 296 -4.89 5.80 7.62
N PHE A 297 -5.95 6.19 8.35
CA PHE A 297 -6.03 5.92 9.79
C PHE A 297 -5.99 4.41 10.08
N SER A 298 -6.79 3.62 9.37
CA SER A 298 -6.84 2.17 9.53
C SER A 298 -5.48 1.53 9.22
N ALA A 299 -4.82 1.93 8.13
CA ALA A 299 -3.50 1.43 7.75
C ALA A 299 -2.43 1.78 8.82
N ALA A 300 -2.45 3.00 9.37
CA ALA A 300 -1.53 3.40 10.43
C ALA A 300 -1.72 2.57 11.71
N VAL A 301 -2.96 2.28 12.09
CA VAL A 301 -3.27 1.41 13.25
C VAL A 301 -2.77 0.00 13.02
N ALA A 302 -3.07 -0.59 11.85
CA ALA A 302 -2.65 -1.95 11.50
C ALA A 302 -1.12 -2.09 11.47
N ASP A 303 -0.40 -1.15 10.86
CA ASP A 303 1.07 -1.17 10.82
C ASP A 303 1.70 -0.92 12.21
N THR A 304 1.07 -0.10 13.06
CA THR A 304 1.51 0.10 14.45
C THR A 304 1.37 -1.19 15.26
N GLU A 305 0.26 -1.92 15.09
CA GLU A 305 0.04 -3.21 15.73
C GLU A 305 1.00 -4.26 15.19
N GLY A 306 1.16 -4.35 13.87
CA GLY A 306 2.13 -5.24 13.22
C GLY A 306 3.56 -4.99 13.68
N ALA A 307 3.98 -3.73 13.77
CA ALA A 307 5.30 -3.34 14.27
C ALA A 307 5.48 -3.76 15.73
N SER A 308 4.47 -3.57 16.58
CA SER A 308 4.56 -3.94 18.01
C SER A 308 4.72 -5.45 18.18
N GLY A 309 3.98 -6.25 17.41
CA GLY A 309 4.09 -7.71 17.40
C GLY A 309 5.46 -8.19 16.90
N LEU A 310 6.00 -7.58 15.84
CA LEU A 310 7.33 -7.89 15.34
C LEU A 310 8.43 -7.58 16.38
N ILE A 311 8.33 -6.44 17.07
CA ILE A 311 9.29 -6.08 18.13
C ILE A 311 9.22 -7.09 19.27
N GLU A 312 8.03 -7.50 19.68
CA GLU A 312 7.84 -8.54 20.70
C GLU A 312 8.51 -9.86 20.29
N ASP A 313 8.29 -10.29 19.05
CA ASP A 313 8.89 -11.52 18.51
C ASP A 313 10.42 -11.42 18.40
N ILE A 314 10.96 -10.34 17.80
CA ILE A 314 12.39 -10.10 17.65
C ILE A 314 13.09 -10.07 19.01
N THR A 315 12.47 -9.47 20.02
CA THR A 315 13.03 -9.38 21.37
C THR A 315 12.78 -10.62 22.22
N ARG A 316 12.15 -11.67 21.66
CA ARG A 316 11.73 -12.89 22.35
C ARG A 316 10.93 -12.56 23.63
N ARG A 317 9.98 -11.63 23.51
CA ARG A 317 9.12 -11.13 24.61
C ARG A 317 9.89 -10.50 25.79
N LYS A 318 11.15 -10.11 25.61
CA LYS A 318 11.92 -9.42 26.65
C LYS A 318 11.48 -7.96 26.80
N LEU A 319 11.02 -7.33 25.71
CA LEU A 319 10.48 -5.98 25.73
C LEU A 319 8.95 -6.07 25.87
N PRO A 320 8.35 -5.57 26.98
CA PRO A 320 6.91 -5.48 27.10
C PRO A 320 6.27 -4.64 25.98
N VAL A 321 5.14 -5.08 25.45
CA VAL A 321 4.43 -4.48 24.31
C VAL A 321 4.22 -2.95 24.47
N ARG A 322 3.94 -2.47 25.69
CA ARG A 322 3.82 -1.03 25.99
C ARG A 322 5.06 -0.22 25.62
N TYR A 323 6.26 -0.78 25.75
CA TYR A 323 7.50 -0.10 25.36
C TYR A 323 7.77 -0.20 23.86
N ALA A 324 7.24 -1.23 23.19
CA ALA A 324 7.22 -1.26 21.73
C ALA A 324 6.39 -0.10 21.17
N TYR A 325 5.18 0.13 21.70
CA TYR A 325 4.37 1.29 21.31
C TYR A 325 5.06 2.63 21.62
N LEU A 326 5.75 2.74 22.76
CA LEU A 326 6.53 3.94 23.07
C LEU A 326 7.66 4.16 22.06
N LEU A 327 8.40 3.11 21.70
CA LEU A 327 9.47 3.18 20.70
C LEU A 327 8.91 3.63 19.34
N ILE A 328 7.81 3.00 18.89
CA ILE A 328 7.13 3.37 17.64
C ILE A 328 6.76 4.85 17.70
N LEU A 329 6.11 5.30 18.77
CA LEU A 329 5.68 6.70 18.94
C LEU A 329 6.87 7.67 18.84
N LEU A 330 7.97 7.41 19.54
CA LEU A 330 9.14 8.30 19.54
C LEU A 330 9.77 8.41 18.14
N VAL A 331 9.91 7.27 17.45
CA VAL A 331 10.52 7.24 16.10
C VAL A 331 9.59 7.91 15.08
N THR A 332 8.29 7.61 15.10
CA THR A 332 7.33 8.17 14.14
C THR A 332 7.13 9.68 14.32
N VAL A 333 7.14 10.18 15.58
CA VAL A 333 7.12 11.63 15.84
C VAL A 333 8.40 12.28 15.29
N ALA A 334 9.58 11.69 15.54
CA ALA A 334 10.83 12.23 15.00
C ALA A 334 10.78 12.28 13.46
N LEU A 335 10.34 11.19 12.81
CA LEU A 335 10.19 11.15 11.34
C LEU A 335 9.21 12.23 10.84
N THR A 336 8.10 12.47 11.53
CA THR A 336 7.11 13.49 11.16
C THR A 336 7.72 14.90 11.09
N TRP A 337 8.66 15.22 11.96
CA TRP A 337 9.27 16.56 11.99
C TRP A 337 10.52 16.69 11.12
N GLU A 338 11.10 15.58 10.66
CA GLU A 338 12.30 15.54 9.81
C GLU A 338 11.97 15.33 8.33
N THR A 339 10.72 14.93 8.00
CA THR A 339 10.33 14.58 6.63
C THR A 339 9.02 15.28 6.22
N ASP A 340 8.86 15.44 4.91
CA ASP A 340 7.58 15.80 4.28
C ASP A 340 6.90 14.55 3.67
N VAL A 341 5.68 14.73 3.14
CA VAL A 341 4.88 13.63 2.58
C VAL A 341 5.58 12.94 1.41
N ASN A 342 6.22 13.68 0.52
CA ASN A 342 6.88 13.12 -0.65
C ASN A 342 8.18 12.39 -0.26
N GLY A 343 8.95 12.96 0.64
CA GLY A 343 10.14 12.33 1.20
C GLY A 343 9.83 11.03 1.92
N ILE A 344 8.77 11.01 2.75
CA ILE A 344 8.39 9.80 3.49
C ILE A 344 7.89 8.69 2.57
N ILE A 345 7.22 8.99 1.44
CA ILE A 345 6.84 8.02 0.41
C ILE A 345 8.08 7.29 -0.11
N ALA A 346 9.13 8.04 -0.49
CA ALA A 346 10.35 7.45 -0.99
C ALA A 346 11.10 6.63 0.08
N TYR A 347 11.16 7.13 1.33
CA TYR A 347 11.76 6.37 2.43
C TYR A 347 11.01 5.08 2.72
N ALA A 348 9.68 5.11 2.71
CA ALA A 348 8.87 3.92 2.88
C ALA A 348 9.10 2.94 1.71
N SER A 349 9.08 3.40 0.47
CA SER A 349 9.38 2.57 -0.70
C SER A 349 10.75 1.91 -0.61
N ARG A 350 11.78 2.64 -0.19
CA ARG A 350 13.13 2.10 0.01
C ARG A 350 13.18 1.07 1.14
N ALA A 351 12.52 1.34 2.26
CA ALA A 351 12.49 0.42 3.40
C ALA A 351 11.78 -0.90 3.05
N PHE A 352 10.63 -0.82 2.38
CA PHE A 352 9.94 -2.02 1.88
C PHE A 352 10.73 -2.74 0.78
N ALA A 353 11.42 -2.00 -0.11
CA ALA A 353 12.30 -2.61 -1.11
C ALA A 353 13.44 -3.42 -0.46
N LEU A 354 14.05 -2.90 0.62
CA LEU A 354 15.04 -3.64 1.38
C LEU A 354 14.46 -4.91 2.02
N PHE A 355 13.28 -4.82 2.59
CA PHE A 355 12.56 -5.99 3.10
C PHE A 355 12.30 -7.02 1.97
N TYR A 356 11.81 -6.58 0.81
CA TYR A 356 11.55 -7.46 -0.33
C TYR A 356 12.82 -8.07 -0.91
N MET A 357 13.92 -7.32 -0.96
CA MET A 357 15.24 -7.83 -1.33
C MET A 357 15.64 -9.01 -0.44
N LEU A 358 15.48 -8.85 0.88
CA LEU A 358 15.79 -9.91 1.85
C LEU A 358 14.84 -11.10 1.71
N GLN A 359 13.53 -10.89 1.47
CA GLN A 359 12.57 -11.97 1.22
C GLN A 359 12.89 -12.76 -0.05
N CYS A 360 13.28 -12.07 -1.14
CA CYS A 360 13.73 -12.72 -2.36
C CYS A 360 15.06 -13.47 -2.15
N SER A 361 15.95 -12.94 -1.30
CA SER A 361 17.20 -13.62 -0.91
C SER A 361 16.94 -14.88 -0.09
N VAL A 362 15.96 -14.88 0.82
CA VAL A 362 15.52 -16.09 1.54
C VAL A 362 15.03 -17.14 0.55
N ALA A 363 14.14 -16.75 -0.38
CA ALA A 363 13.62 -17.66 -1.40
C ALA A 363 14.74 -18.23 -2.29
N PHE A 364 15.73 -17.39 -2.66
CA PHE A 364 16.90 -17.80 -3.42
C PHE A 364 17.74 -18.84 -2.63
N LEU A 365 18.05 -18.56 -1.35
CA LEU A 365 18.86 -19.44 -0.52
C LEU A 365 18.18 -20.79 -0.29
N VAL A 366 16.89 -20.80 0.04
CA VAL A 366 16.10 -22.03 0.19
C VAL A 366 16.08 -22.83 -1.11
N CYS A 367 15.87 -22.16 -2.25
CA CYS A 367 15.90 -22.80 -3.56
C CYS A 367 17.31 -23.31 -3.93
N TRP A 368 18.38 -22.63 -3.49
CA TRP A 368 19.77 -23.05 -3.67
C TRP A 368 20.10 -24.33 -2.88
N GLN A 369 19.63 -24.40 -1.65
CA GLN A 369 19.86 -25.55 -0.76
C GLN A 369 19.04 -26.78 -1.14
N SER A 370 17.87 -26.60 -1.75
CA SER A 370 16.96 -27.69 -2.14
C SER A 370 17.24 -28.16 -3.56
N THR A 371 17.71 -29.42 -3.72
CA THR A 371 18.05 -29.98 -5.04
C THR A 371 16.85 -30.46 -5.85
N ASP A 372 15.76 -30.86 -5.19
CA ASP A 372 14.62 -31.59 -5.78
C ASP A 372 13.48 -30.68 -6.24
N LEU A 373 13.68 -29.37 -6.23
CA LEU A 373 12.64 -28.43 -6.60
C LEU A 373 12.40 -28.38 -8.13
N PRO A 374 11.14 -28.44 -8.58
CA PRO A 374 10.84 -28.32 -10.00
C PRO A 374 11.24 -26.94 -10.51
N ARG A 375 11.82 -26.88 -11.72
CA ARG A 375 12.28 -25.63 -12.37
C ARG A 375 13.26 -24.81 -11.51
N ARG A 376 14.09 -25.46 -10.72
CA ARG A 376 15.04 -24.84 -9.78
C ARG A 376 15.88 -23.72 -10.42
N ARG A 377 16.45 -23.93 -11.60
CA ARG A 377 17.27 -22.92 -12.31
C ARG A 377 16.49 -21.64 -12.61
N VAL A 378 15.24 -21.78 -13.07
CA VAL A 378 14.36 -20.63 -13.36
C VAL A 378 14.05 -19.88 -12.07
N ARG A 379 13.71 -20.58 -10.99
CA ARG A 379 13.42 -19.97 -9.68
C ARG A 379 14.63 -19.21 -9.13
N LEU A 380 15.82 -19.80 -9.20
CA LEU A 380 17.06 -19.13 -8.79
C LEU A 380 17.30 -17.86 -9.58
N ALA A 381 17.17 -17.90 -10.92
CA ALA A 381 17.31 -16.73 -11.76
C ALA A 381 16.26 -15.65 -11.41
N THR A 382 14.99 -16.04 -11.24
CA THR A 382 13.89 -15.12 -10.90
C THR A 382 14.11 -14.48 -9.55
N PHE A 383 14.38 -15.26 -8.49
CA PHE A 383 14.54 -14.72 -7.14
C PHE A 383 15.82 -13.87 -7.00
N GLY A 384 16.91 -14.28 -7.68
CA GLY A 384 18.14 -13.49 -7.76
C GLY A 384 17.93 -12.15 -8.48
N CYS A 385 17.24 -12.16 -9.63
CA CYS A 385 16.92 -10.94 -10.37
C CYS A 385 16.01 -10.00 -9.55
N LEU A 386 14.95 -10.53 -8.93
CA LEU A 386 14.05 -9.75 -8.08
C LEU A 386 14.78 -9.14 -6.88
N SER A 387 15.69 -9.90 -6.25
CA SER A 387 16.51 -9.38 -5.16
C SER A 387 17.38 -8.20 -5.62
N LEU A 388 18.01 -8.31 -6.80
CA LEU A 388 18.81 -7.22 -7.37
C LEU A 388 17.94 -6.00 -7.74
N VAL A 389 16.77 -6.21 -8.33
CA VAL A 389 15.85 -5.10 -8.66
C VAL A 389 15.40 -4.40 -7.38
N CYS A 390 15.01 -5.13 -6.34
CA CYS A 390 14.65 -4.53 -5.04
C CYS A 390 15.83 -3.79 -4.39
N LEU A 391 17.07 -4.28 -4.55
CA LEU A 391 18.27 -3.57 -4.11
C LEU A 391 18.46 -2.25 -4.88
N LEU A 392 18.19 -2.23 -6.19
CA LEU A 392 18.23 -1.00 -6.99
C LEU A 392 17.16 0.00 -6.53
N VAL A 393 15.92 -0.46 -6.25
CA VAL A 393 14.86 0.39 -5.67
C VAL A 393 15.32 0.99 -4.35
N PHE A 394 15.88 0.18 -3.46
CA PHE A 394 16.40 0.65 -2.17
C PHE A 394 17.50 1.71 -2.32
N ALA A 395 18.43 1.49 -3.25
CA ALA A 395 19.60 2.34 -3.40
C ALA A 395 19.32 3.63 -4.19
N LEU A 396 18.43 3.58 -5.19
CA LEU A 396 18.26 4.63 -6.19
C LEU A 396 16.91 5.36 -6.13
N GLY A 397 15.90 4.84 -5.40
CA GLY A 397 14.59 5.47 -5.30
C GLY A 397 14.66 6.90 -4.75
N LEU A 398 14.00 7.84 -5.42
CA LEU A 398 13.92 9.26 -5.07
C LEU A 398 12.48 9.66 -4.72
N PRO A 399 12.28 10.74 -3.93
CA PRO A 399 10.97 11.37 -3.78
C PRO A 399 10.49 11.98 -5.11
N SER A 400 9.19 12.16 -5.25
CA SER A 400 8.58 13.02 -6.26
C SER A 400 8.73 14.47 -5.80
N GLU A 401 9.40 15.30 -6.59
CA GLU A 401 9.58 16.73 -6.33
C GLU A 401 8.40 17.56 -6.85
#